data_778c775141976bf863bab9ea6898773d
#
_entry.id   778c775141976bf863bab9ea6898773d
#
_cell.length_a   1.000
_cell.length_b   1.000
_cell.length_c   1.000
_cell.angle_alpha   90.00
_cell.angle_beta   90.00
_cell.angle_gamma   90.00
#
_symmetry.space_group_name_H-M   'P 1'
#
loop_
_entity.id
_entity.type
_entity.pdbx_description
1 polymer ?
#
loop_
_entity_poly.entity_id
_entity_poly.type
_entity_poly.pdbx_seq_one_letter_code
_entity_poly.pdbx_strand_id
1 'polypeptide(L)'
;RIGGARPMSEEWIVETHDLVKKYGEHLALDSVNLAIRPGATGLLGPNGAGKSTLLKTILGLIALTSGGGKVLGHDIATEGAKIRQRIGYMPEYDCLIPDMEAIHQVRYSGELLGMNSSSAVQRAHEVLEYVGLRDQRYRAVSTFSTGMEQATKLACALIHDPDLLICDEPTNGL
;
A
#
# COMPACT_ATOMS: atom_id res chain seq x y z
N ARG A 1 -6.95 -17.46 -14.48
CA ARG A 1 -7.09 -18.25 -13.23
C ARG A 1 -6.54 -17.37 -12.13
N ILE A 2 -7.39 -16.82 -11.30
CA ILE A 2 -7.02 -16.19 -10.03
C ILE A 2 -6.33 -17.28 -9.21
N GLY A 3 -5.06 -17.05 -8.88
CA GLY A 3 -4.16 -18.01 -8.27
C GLY A 3 -4.75 -18.67 -7.05
N GLY A 4 -4.48 -19.96 -6.89
CA GLY A 4 -4.89 -20.74 -5.75
C GLY A 4 -4.42 -20.10 -4.45
N ALA A 5 -5.30 -20.09 -3.45
CA ALA A 5 -5.00 -19.59 -2.11
C ALA A 5 -3.70 -20.24 -1.60
N ARG A 6 -2.66 -19.43 -1.38
CA ARG A 6 -1.48 -19.87 -0.64
C ARG A 6 -1.93 -20.26 0.76
N PRO A 7 -1.48 -21.39 1.30
CA PRO A 7 -1.79 -21.74 2.68
C PRO A 7 -1.18 -20.68 3.60
N MET A 8 -2.02 -19.85 4.20
CA MET A 8 -1.59 -18.90 5.22
C MET A 8 -1.46 -19.66 6.54
N SER A 9 -0.23 -20.00 6.88
CA SER A 9 0.12 -20.65 8.17
C SER A 9 0.42 -19.62 9.27
N GLU A 10 0.22 -18.32 9.01
CA GLU A 10 0.48 -17.28 10.00
C GLU A 10 -0.84 -16.79 10.59
N GLU A 11 -0.97 -16.92 11.90
CA GLU A 11 -2.12 -16.45 12.65
C GLU A 11 -2.29 -14.93 12.55
N TRP A 12 -1.19 -14.18 12.40
CA TRP A 12 -1.13 -12.73 12.32
C TRP A 12 -0.40 -12.24 11.08
N ILE A 13 -1.02 -11.31 10.31
CA ILE A 13 -0.38 -10.65 9.16
C ILE A 13 0.43 -9.41 9.57
N VAL A 14 0.04 -8.77 10.67
CA VAL A 14 0.80 -7.70 11.33
C VAL A 14 0.81 -7.99 12.82
N GLU A 15 2.00 -7.98 13.41
CA GLU A 15 2.20 -8.12 14.85
C GLU A 15 3.25 -7.11 15.31
N THR A 16 2.94 -6.31 16.33
CA THR A 16 3.88 -5.34 16.89
C THR A 16 3.93 -5.42 18.41
N HIS A 17 5.13 -5.17 18.97
CA HIS A 17 5.38 -5.22 20.41
C HIS A 17 6.07 -3.93 20.85
N ASP A 18 5.42 -3.18 21.76
CA ASP A 18 5.92 -1.95 22.38
C ASP A 18 6.52 -0.97 21.37
N LEU A 19 5.87 -0.82 20.22
CA LEU A 19 6.36 -0.07 19.09
C LEU A 19 6.32 1.42 19.40
N VAL A 20 7.50 2.06 19.44
CA VAL A 20 7.68 3.47 19.75
C VAL A 20 8.29 4.21 18.58
N LYS A 21 7.75 5.38 18.28
CA LYS A 21 8.36 6.34 17.35
C LYS A 21 8.35 7.73 17.91
N LYS A 22 9.55 8.33 18.00
CA LYS A 22 9.76 9.74 18.36
C LYS A 22 10.36 10.52 17.19
N TYR A 23 9.97 11.78 17.08
CA TYR A 23 10.56 12.79 16.20
C TYR A 23 11.03 13.95 17.10
N GLY A 24 12.32 13.95 17.47
CA GLY A 24 12.82 14.83 18.52
C GLY A 24 12.06 14.57 19.82
N GLU A 25 11.45 15.62 20.37
CA GLU A 25 10.64 15.53 21.62
C GLU A 25 9.19 15.04 21.36
N HIS A 26 8.75 14.98 20.10
CA HIS A 26 7.39 14.58 19.77
C HIS A 26 7.27 13.04 19.73
N LEU A 27 6.44 12.49 20.63
CA LEU A 27 6.10 11.07 20.68
C LEU A 27 4.92 10.79 19.74
N ALA A 28 5.20 10.22 18.58
CA ALA A 28 4.20 9.93 17.55
C ALA A 28 3.54 8.55 17.70
N LEU A 29 4.27 7.56 18.22
CA LEU A 29 3.76 6.24 18.60
C LEU A 29 4.29 5.92 19.99
N ASP A 30 3.40 5.52 20.90
CA ASP A 30 3.71 5.18 22.28
C ASP A 30 3.31 3.74 22.59
N SER A 31 4.32 2.87 22.64
CA SER A 31 4.19 1.45 23.05
C SER A 31 3.03 0.72 22.35
N VAL A 32 2.90 0.90 21.02
CA VAL A 32 1.80 0.34 20.25
C VAL A 32 1.96 -1.16 20.08
N ASN A 33 0.98 -1.91 20.57
CA ASN A 33 0.86 -3.36 20.43
C ASN A 33 -0.32 -3.68 19.52
N LEU A 34 -0.07 -4.34 18.38
CA LEU A 34 -1.07 -4.73 17.41
C LEU A 34 -0.94 -6.21 17.08
N ALA A 35 -2.08 -6.83 16.80
CA ALA A 35 -2.17 -8.18 16.25
C ALA A 35 -3.33 -8.20 15.25
N ILE A 36 -3.02 -8.17 13.94
CA ILE A 36 -3.99 -8.10 12.85
C ILE A 36 -4.02 -9.45 12.12
N ARG A 37 -5.20 -10.04 12.05
CA ARG A 37 -5.47 -11.27 11.29
C ARG A 37 -5.80 -10.98 9.83
N PRO A 38 -5.73 -11.98 8.94
CA PRO A 38 -6.26 -11.88 7.58
C PRO A 38 -7.71 -11.38 7.56
N GLY A 39 -8.00 -10.49 6.61
CA GLY A 39 -9.32 -9.89 6.44
C GLY A 39 -9.25 -8.37 6.28
N ALA A 40 -10.39 -7.70 6.38
CA ALA A 40 -10.48 -6.24 6.31
C ALA A 40 -10.42 -5.65 7.73
N THR A 41 -9.49 -4.72 7.95
CA THR A 41 -9.31 -4.01 9.23
C THR A 41 -9.31 -2.51 8.98
N GLY A 42 -10.14 -1.77 9.70
CA GLY A 42 -10.16 -0.29 9.68
C GLY A 42 -9.33 0.29 10.82
N LEU A 43 -8.43 1.23 10.48
CA LEU A 43 -7.68 2.02 11.45
C LEU A 43 -8.35 3.38 11.61
N LEU A 44 -9.04 3.59 12.73
CA LEU A 44 -9.81 4.80 13.01
C LEU A 44 -9.13 5.64 14.10
N GLY A 45 -9.25 6.95 13.99
CA GLY A 45 -8.73 7.90 14.98
C GLY A 45 -8.69 9.33 14.44
N PRO A 46 -8.58 10.33 15.32
CA PRO A 46 -8.50 11.73 14.92
C PRO A 46 -7.21 12.03 14.13
N ASN A 47 -7.16 13.20 13.48
CA ASN A 47 -5.94 13.68 12.85
C ASN A 47 -4.87 13.89 13.94
N GLY A 48 -3.63 13.51 13.63
CA GLY A 48 -2.53 13.55 14.58
C GLY A 48 -2.43 12.35 15.53
N ALA A 49 -3.35 11.37 15.48
CA ALA A 49 -3.30 10.17 16.32
C ALA A 49 -2.17 9.16 15.97
N GLY A 50 -1.30 9.50 15.03
CA GLY A 50 -0.19 8.64 14.63
C GLY A 50 -0.52 7.60 13.55
N LYS A 51 -1.72 7.61 12.94
CA LYS A 51 -2.13 6.64 11.92
C LYS A 51 -1.12 6.49 10.78
N SER A 52 -0.80 7.59 10.09
CA SER A 52 0.17 7.57 8.98
C SER A 52 1.60 7.24 9.44
N THR A 53 1.98 7.59 10.68
CA THR A 53 3.25 7.15 11.27
C THR A 53 3.27 5.65 11.47
N LEU A 54 2.19 5.06 11.97
CA LEU A 54 2.06 3.61 12.13
C LEU A 54 2.14 2.90 10.77
N LEU A 55 1.39 3.37 9.76
CA LEU A 55 1.43 2.80 8.41
C LEU A 55 2.84 2.86 7.80
N LYS A 56 3.52 4.02 7.89
CA LYS A 56 4.90 4.17 7.40
C LYS A 56 5.89 3.26 8.15
N THR A 57 5.65 3.02 9.44
CA THR A 57 6.44 2.09 10.25
C THR A 57 6.23 0.65 9.80
N ILE A 58 4.99 0.21 9.64
CA ILE A 58 4.63 -1.13 9.14
C ILE A 58 5.24 -1.38 7.75
N LEU A 59 5.25 -0.36 6.90
CA LEU A 59 5.88 -0.41 5.57
C LEU A 59 7.43 -0.43 5.61
N GLY A 60 8.04 -0.26 6.80
CA GLY A 60 9.50 -0.14 6.92
C GLY A 60 10.07 1.08 6.20
N LEU A 61 9.27 2.16 6.08
CA LEU A 61 9.69 3.43 5.46
C LEU A 61 10.37 4.37 6.45
N ILE A 62 10.09 4.20 7.75
CA ILE A 62 10.69 4.99 8.84
C ILE A 62 11.25 4.05 9.91
N ALA A 63 12.43 4.40 10.41
CA ALA A 63 13.07 3.64 11.48
C ALA A 63 12.30 3.81 12.81
N LEU A 64 12.22 2.73 13.58
CA LEU A 64 11.69 2.73 14.94
C LEU A 64 12.62 3.48 15.90
N THR A 65 12.07 4.00 16.99
CA THR A 65 12.85 4.46 18.15
C THR A 65 13.12 3.29 19.09
N SER A 66 12.12 2.45 19.35
CA SER A 66 12.24 1.19 20.11
C SER A 66 11.06 0.28 19.83
N GLY A 67 11.07 -0.92 20.43
CA GLY A 67 10.09 -1.95 20.15
C GLY A 67 10.37 -2.66 18.83
N GLY A 68 9.40 -3.39 18.32
CA GLY A 68 9.55 -4.15 17.09
C GLY A 68 8.26 -4.79 16.61
N GLY A 69 8.36 -5.60 15.57
CA GLY A 69 7.22 -6.33 15.05
C GLY A 69 7.52 -7.03 13.75
N LYS A 70 6.52 -7.77 13.27
CA LYS A 70 6.59 -8.48 11.99
C LYS A 70 5.38 -8.12 11.13
N VAL A 71 5.61 -8.07 9.83
CA VAL A 71 4.58 -7.92 8.80
C VAL A 71 4.77 -9.02 7.77
N LEU A 72 3.75 -9.83 7.54
CA LEU A 72 3.82 -11.01 6.66
C LEU A 72 5.01 -11.92 6.99
N GLY A 73 5.34 -12.06 8.30
CA GLY A 73 6.45 -12.85 8.82
C GLY A 73 7.83 -12.18 8.76
N HIS A 74 7.95 -10.98 8.15
CA HIS A 74 9.20 -10.22 8.01
C HIS A 74 9.36 -9.17 9.10
N ASP A 75 10.56 -9.02 9.62
CA ASP A 75 10.90 -8.05 10.66
C ASP A 75 10.86 -6.61 10.12
N ILE A 76 10.12 -5.73 10.81
CA ILE A 76 9.89 -4.33 10.39
C ILE A 76 11.21 -3.53 10.35
N ALA A 77 12.13 -3.77 11.30
CA ALA A 77 13.34 -2.98 11.44
C ALA A 77 14.40 -3.34 10.40
N THR A 78 14.47 -4.62 9.98
CA THR A 78 15.59 -5.15 9.18
C THR A 78 15.19 -5.62 7.79
N GLU A 79 13.92 -5.98 7.57
CA GLU A 79 13.46 -6.60 6.32
C GLU A 79 12.45 -5.72 5.53
N GLY A 80 12.47 -4.41 5.73
CA GLY A 80 11.51 -3.48 5.11
C GLY A 80 11.37 -3.61 3.58
N ALA A 81 12.44 -3.95 2.86
CA ALA A 81 12.37 -4.19 1.41
C ALA A 81 11.51 -5.42 1.06
N LYS A 82 11.65 -6.53 1.81
CA LYS A 82 10.83 -7.73 1.61
C LYS A 82 9.36 -7.48 1.94
N ILE A 83 9.11 -6.69 2.99
CA ILE A 83 7.75 -6.26 3.36
C ILE A 83 7.12 -5.50 2.20
N ARG A 84 7.78 -4.47 1.66
CA ARG A 84 7.24 -3.64 0.56
C ARG A 84 7.03 -4.40 -0.75
N GLN A 85 7.79 -5.45 -1.02
CA GLN A 85 7.56 -6.32 -2.19
C GLN A 85 6.24 -7.09 -2.12
N ARG A 86 5.67 -7.25 -0.93
CA ARG A 86 4.44 -8.02 -0.68
C ARG A 86 3.24 -7.13 -0.31
N ILE A 87 3.44 -5.82 -0.20
CA ILE A 87 2.39 -4.87 0.18
C ILE A 87 2.06 -3.94 -0.98
N GLY A 88 0.77 -3.80 -1.29
CA GLY A 88 0.24 -2.69 -2.06
C GLY A 88 -0.03 -1.50 -1.13
N TYR A 89 0.48 -0.33 -1.47
CA TYR A 89 0.23 0.88 -0.69
C TYR A 89 -0.43 1.96 -1.56
N MET A 90 -1.60 2.41 -1.11
CA MET A 90 -2.32 3.52 -1.69
C MET A 90 -2.22 4.71 -0.74
N PRO A 91 -1.39 5.73 -1.05
CA PRO A 91 -1.19 6.89 -0.19
C PRO A 91 -2.35 7.89 -0.28
N GLU A 92 -2.54 8.68 0.78
CA GLU A 92 -3.48 9.81 0.80
C GLU A 92 -3.11 10.89 -0.24
N TYR A 93 -1.81 11.25 -0.30
CA TYR A 93 -1.31 12.34 -1.17
C TYR A 93 -1.27 11.95 -2.65
N ASP A 94 -1.14 12.98 -3.51
CA ASP A 94 -0.98 12.76 -4.95
C ASP A 94 0.36 12.10 -5.27
N CYS A 95 0.28 10.98 -5.96
CA CYS A 95 1.42 10.19 -6.40
C CYS A 95 1.36 9.83 -7.88
N LEU A 96 0.36 10.37 -8.61
CA LEU A 96 0.18 10.13 -10.02
C LEU A 96 0.89 11.23 -10.85
N ILE A 97 1.35 10.88 -12.04
CA ILE A 97 1.99 11.80 -12.98
C ILE A 97 0.89 12.38 -13.87
N PRO A 98 0.58 13.69 -13.79
CA PRO A 98 -0.63 14.26 -14.38
C PRO A 98 -0.77 14.07 -15.89
N ASP A 99 0.31 14.21 -16.64
CA ASP A 99 0.31 14.12 -18.11
C ASP A 99 0.53 12.70 -18.63
N MET A 100 0.60 11.71 -17.75
CA MET A 100 0.74 10.31 -18.11
C MET A 100 -0.63 9.65 -18.24
N GLU A 101 -0.81 8.81 -19.26
CA GLU A 101 -1.99 7.95 -19.37
C GLU A 101 -2.04 6.93 -18.21
N ALA A 102 -3.23 6.63 -17.70
CA ALA A 102 -3.39 5.72 -16.56
C ALA A 102 -2.77 4.34 -16.82
N ILE A 103 -2.86 3.82 -18.05
CA ILE A 103 -2.23 2.54 -18.43
C ILE A 103 -0.71 2.57 -18.28
N HIS A 104 -0.08 3.69 -18.66
CA HIS A 104 1.36 3.87 -18.53
C HIS A 104 1.78 4.10 -17.08
N GLN A 105 0.95 4.81 -16.29
CA GLN A 105 1.17 5.02 -14.86
C GLN A 105 1.19 3.67 -14.11
N VAL A 106 0.20 2.83 -14.34
CA VAL A 106 0.09 1.53 -13.67
C VAL A 106 1.20 0.58 -14.13
N ARG A 107 1.49 0.51 -15.44
CA ARG A 107 2.64 -0.23 -15.96
C ARG A 107 3.94 0.19 -15.30
N TYR A 108 4.21 1.50 -15.24
CA TYR A 108 5.41 2.07 -14.63
C TYR A 108 5.56 1.67 -13.17
N SER A 109 4.45 1.67 -12.41
CA SER A 109 4.46 1.18 -11.01
C SER A 109 4.88 -0.29 -10.92
N GLY A 110 4.43 -1.15 -11.83
CA GLY A 110 4.85 -2.55 -11.90
C GLY A 110 6.33 -2.71 -12.25
N GLU A 111 6.84 -1.93 -13.20
CA GLU A 111 8.25 -1.94 -13.60
C GLU A 111 9.16 -1.49 -12.45
N LEU A 112 8.76 -0.47 -11.66
CA LEU A 112 9.48 -0.05 -10.45
C LEU A 112 9.57 -1.15 -9.37
N LEU A 113 8.59 -2.05 -9.34
CA LEU A 113 8.57 -3.21 -8.45
C LEU A 113 9.31 -4.43 -9.02
N GLY A 114 9.96 -4.28 -10.19
CA GLY A 114 10.78 -5.31 -10.81
C GLY A 114 10.05 -6.23 -11.78
N MET A 115 8.81 -5.92 -12.17
CA MET A 115 8.11 -6.65 -13.22
C MET A 115 8.78 -6.40 -14.58
N ASN A 116 8.87 -7.42 -15.42
CA ASN A 116 9.28 -7.18 -16.82
C ASN A 116 8.17 -6.41 -17.56
N SER A 117 8.58 -5.62 -18.58
CA SER A 117 7.67 -4.69 -19.26
C SER A 117 6.45 -5.37 -19.88
N SER A 118 6.60 -6.56 -20.47
CA SER A 118 5.47 -7.28 -21.08
C SER A 118 4.44 -7.74 -20.04
N SER A 119 4.90 -8.30 -18.93
CA SER A 119 4.02 -8.68 -17.81
C SER A 119 3.38 -7.47 -17.15
N ALA A 120 4.11 -6.36 -17.00
CA ALA A 120 3.58 -5.12 -16.43
C ALA A 120 2.46 -4.52 -17.30
N VAL A 121 2.62 -4.53 -18.64
CA VAL A 121 1.56 -4.08 -19.57
C VAL A 121 0.31 -4.94 -19.45
N GLN A 122 0.47 -6.26 -19.51
CA GLN A 122 -0.67 -7.18 -19.42
C GLN A 122 -1.40 -6.98 -18.08
N ARG A 123 -0.65 -6.97 -16.97
CA ARG A 123 -1.22 -6.81 -15.63
C ARG A 123 -1.87 -5.45 -15.45
N ALA A 124 -1.32 -4.37 -16.05
CA ALA A 124 -1.94 -3.05 -16.00
C ALA A 124 -3.32 -3.04 -16.66
N HIS A 125 -3.51 -3.73 -17.78
CA HIS A 125 -4.83 -3.89 -18.39
C HIS A 125 -5.81 -4.60 -17.46
N GLU A 126 -5.39 -5.69 -16.82
CA GLU A 126 -6.23 -6.48 -15.92
C GLU A 126 -6.66 -5.66 -14.68
N VAL A 127 -5.73 -4.98 -14.01
CA VAL A 127 -6.06 -4.22 -12.79
C VAL A 127 -6.88 -2.98 -13.11
N LEU A 128 -6.65 -2.29 -14.24
CA LEU A 128 -7.46 -1.14 -14.66
C LEU A 128 -8.89 -1.55 -15.06
N GLU A 129 -9.07 -2.74 -15.63
CA GLU A 129 -10.39 -3.32 -15.85
C GLU A 129 -11.08 -3.63 -14.50
N TYR A 130 -10.34 -4.23 -13.56
CA TYR A 130 -10.82 -4.58 -12.23
C TYR A 130 -11.31 -3.36 -11.44
N VAL A 131 -10.58 -2.24 -11.49
CA VAL A 131 -10.99 -1.00 -10.82
C VAL A 131 -12.01 -0.17 -11.62
N GLY A 132 -12.48 -0.66 -12.77
CA GLY A 132 -13.57 -0.06 -13.56
C GLY A 132 -13.16 1.07 -14.50
N LEU A 133 -11.87 1.30 -14.73
CA LEU A 133 -11.40 2.37 -15.63
C LEU A 133 -11.48 2.03 -17.12
N ARG A 134 -11.60 0.76 -17.50
CA ARG A 134 -11.85 0.28 -18.87
C ARG A 134 -11.19 1.17 -19.95
N ASP A 135 -11.97 1.75 -20.86
CA ASP A 135 -11.48 2.60 -21.95
C ASP A 135 -10.88 3.92 -21.48
N GLN A 136 -11.19 4.37 -20.25
CA GLN A 136 -10.60 5.57 -19.67
C GLN A 136 -9.08 5.42 -19.42
N ARG A 137 -8.56 4.19 -19.39
CA ARG A 137 -7.14 3.88 -19.16
C ARG A 137 -6.17 4.57 -20.12
N TYR A 138 -6.64 4.97 -21.30
CA TYR A 138 -5.84 5.64 -22.34
C TYR A 138 -5.87 7.18 -22.25
N ARG A 139 -6.51 7.72 -21.23
CA ARG A 139 -6.55 9.17 -21.00
C ARG A 139 -5.47 9.59 -20.00
N ALA A 140 -4.98 10.83 -20.16
CA ALA A 140 -4.09 11.45 -19.20
C ALA A 140 -4.77 11.60 -17.83
N VAL A 141 -4.05 11.30 -16.75
CA VAL A 141 -4.56 11.37 -15.37
C VAL A 141 -5.07 12.77 -15.01
N SER A 142 -4.43 13.83 -15.56
CA SER A 142 -4.88 15.22 -15.37
C SER A 142 -6.32 15.51 -15.84
N THR A 143 -6.93 14.60 -16.62
CA THR A 143 -8.32 14.71 -17.09
C THR A 143 -9.31 13.91 -16.22
N PHE A 144 -8.84 13.29 -15.16
CA PHE A 144 -9.62 12.38 -14.34
C PHE A 144 -10.44 13.13 -13.29
N SER A 145 -11.59 12.54 -12.90
CA SER A 145 -12.26 12.90 -11.66
C SER A 145 -11.51 12.33 -10.46
N THR A 146 -11.73 12.86 -9.28
CA THR A 146 -11.13 12.35 -8.04
C THR A 146 -11.33 10.83 -7.87
N GLY A 147 -12.54 10.32 -8.17
CA GLY A 147 -12.81 8.88 -8.12
C GLY A 147 -11.98 8.07 -9.12
N MET A 148 -11.73 8.60 -10.33
CA MET A 148 -10.85 7.96 -11.33
C MET A 148 -9.38 8.00 -10.90
N GLU A 149 -8.93 9.07 -10.26
CA GLU A 149 -7.59 9.16 -9.67
C GLU A 149 -7.41 8.14 -8.55
N GLN A 150 -8.38 8.03 -7.64
CA GLN A 150 -8.36 7.02 -6.57
C GLN A 150 -8.35 5.59 -7.14
N ALA A 151 -9.16 5.31 -8.17
CA ALA A 151 -9.13 4.03 -8.87
C ALA A 151 -7.76 3.74 -9.51
N THR A 152 -7.10 4.75 -10.09
CA THR A 152 -5.76 4.62 -10.65
C THR A 152 -4.72 4.35 -9.56
N LYS A 153 -4.76 5.06 -8.43
CA LYS A 153 -3.88 4.80 -7.26
C LYS A 153 -4.06 3.36 -6.76
N LEU A 154 -5.30 2.90 -6.66
CA LEU A 154 -5.61 1.52 -6.27
C LEU A 154 -5.05 0.51 -7.28
N ALA A 155 -5.19 0.76 -8.59
CA ALA A 155 -4.60 -0.09 -9.63
C ALA A 155 -3.07 -0.17 -9.52
N CYS A 156 -2.39 0.96 -9.24
CA CYS A 156 -0.94 0.98 -8.97
C CYS A 156 -0.56 0.14 -7.75
N ALA A 157 -1.37 0.17 -6.69
CA ALA A 157 -1.13 -0.63 -5.50
C ALA A 157 -1.37 -2.13 -5.72
N LEU A 158 -2.22 -2.51 -6.67
CA LEU A 158 -2.59 -3.91 -6.96
C LEU A 158 -1.75 -4.57 -8.06
N ILE A 159 -0.92 -3.82 -8.80
CA ILE A 159 -0.25 -4.30 -10.03
C ILE A 159 0.57 -5.57 -9.82
N HIS A 160 1.24 -5.71 -8.68
CA HIS A 160 2.15 -6.80 -8.36
C HIS A 160 1.53 -7.94 -7.54
N ASP A 161 0.18 -7.97 -7.44
CA ASP A 161 -0.58 -8.98 -6.69
C ASP A 161 -0.17 -9.11 -5.22
N PRO A 162 -0.30 -8.03 -4.42
CA PRO A 162 0.19 -7.98 -3.05
C PRO A 162 -0.57 -8.93 -2.12
N ASP A 163 0.12 -9.42 -1.08
CA ASP A 163 -0.48 -10.24 -0.01
C ASP A 163 -1.24 -9.38 1.02
N LEU A 164 -0.90 -8.08 1.12
CA LEU A 164 -1.55 -7.09 1.99
C LEU A 164 -1.72 -5.77 1.25
N LEU A 165 -2.94 -5.23 1.25
CA LEU A 165 -3.23 -3.90 0.73
C LEU A 165 -3.42 -2.93 1.91
N ILE A 166 -2.69 -1.81 1.88
CA ILE A 166 -2.83 -0.70 2.83
C ILE A 166 -3.33 0.52 2.06
N CYS A 167 -4.47 1.06 2.48
CA CYS A 167 -5.04 2.29 1.93
C CYS A 167 -5.07 3.37 3.01
N ASP A 168 -4.43 4.51 2.73
CA ASP A 168 -4.43 5.68 3.61
C ASP A 168 -5.46 6.68 3.08
N GLU A 169 -6.56 6.90 3.83
CA GLU A 169 -7.69 7.76 3.48
C GLU A 169 -8.29 7.49 2.07
N PRO A 170 -8.69 6.22 1.75
CA PRO A 170 -9.06 5.84 0.38
C PRO A 170 -10.34 6.52 -0.15
N THR A 171 -11.12 7.13 0.72
CA THR A 171 -12.37 7.85 0.38
C THR A 171 -12.22 9.36 0.37
N ASN A 172 -11.03 9.87 0.59
CA ASN A 172 -10.78 11.31 0.62
C ASN A 172 -11.10 11.94 -0.75
N GLY A 173 -12.02 12.91 -0.75
CA GLY A 173 -12.45 13.60 -1.97
C GLY A 173 -13.53 12.87 -2.79
N LEU A 174 -14.13 11.79 -2.29
CA LEU A 174 -15.28 11.12 -2.91
C LEU A 174 -16.60 11.72 -2.43
#